data_e3680f4a3671004ea8f78002ae221f82
#
_entry.id   e3680f4a3671004ea8f78002ae221f82
#
_cell.length_a   1.000
_cell.length_b   1.000
_cell.length_c   1.000
_cell.angle_alpha   90.00
_cell.angle_beta   90.00
_cell.angle_gamma   90.00
#
_symmetry.space_group_name_H-M   'P 1'
#
loop_
_entity.id
_entity.type
_entity.pdbx_description
1 polymer ?
#
loop_
_entity_poly.entity_id
_entity_poly.type
_entity_poly.pdbx_seq_one_letter_code
_entity_poly.pdbx_strand_id
1 'polypeptide(L)'
;MIASYTKNARWSFILIDLSNDSWQDMNLPVTDTIILADNPLSSTKVALLGSSETSFSTVYTLDIADTVKLNTLKVASELPMPSSLVSKPEHISFPRVHGTSLEGVAHAIFYPPQNPDYQPPSGALPPLIVCVHGGPTAQTGTGLSITDQYWTSRGYAVVWVNYGGSSGYGRAYRDDLNGQWGKNSTPLIVD
;
A
#
# COMPACT_ATOMS: atom_id res chain seq x y z
N MET A 1 -0.95 3.08 24.33
CA MET A 1 -0.54 1.98 23.42
C MET A 1 -0.56 2.49 21.97
N ILE A 2 0.39 2.08 21.15
CA ILE A 2 0.36 2.37 19.70
C ILE A 2 -0.10 1.11 18.97
N ALA A 3 -1.01 1.26 18.03
CA ALA A 3 -1.42 0.19 17.15
C ALA A 3 -1.42 0.67 15.68
N SER A 4 -1.32 -0.26 14.75
CA SER A 4 -1.43 0.00 13.32
C SER A 4 -2.54 -0.84 12.73
N TYR A 5 -3.17 -0.32 11.69
CA TYR A 5 -4.19 -1.03 10.94
C TYR A 5 -4.06 -0.71 9.45
N THR A 6 -4.67 -1.54 8.60
CA THR A 6 -4.72 -1.30 7.16
C THR A 6 -6.14 -1.02 6.72
N LYS A 7 -6.30 -0.03 5.85
CA LYS A 7 -7.54 0.29 5.17
C LYS A 7 -7.24 0.66 3.72
N ASN A 8 -7.90 0.00 2.78
CA ASN A 8 -7.64 0.18 1.35
C ASN A 8 -6.15 0.05 1.01
N ALA A 9 -5.52 -1.02 1.54
CA ALA A 9 -4.10 -1.32 1.39
C ALA A 9 -3.12 -0.23 1.88
N ARG A 10 -3.58 0.79 2.59
CA ARG A 10 -2.73 1.80 3.27
C ARG A 10 -2.65 1.51 4.76
N TRP A 11 -1.49 1.69 5.31
CA TRP A 11 -1.25 1.63 6.74
C TRP A 11 -1.63 2.95 7.41
N SER A 12 -2.23 2.83 8.58
CA SER A 12 -2.57 3.93 9.47
C SER A 12 -2.21 3.55 10.90
N PHE A 13 -2.02 4.56 11.74
CA PHE A 13 -1.60 4.38 13.11
C PHE A 13 -2.57 5.06 14.04
N ILE A 14 -2.82 4.44 15.19
CA ILE A 14 -3.62 4.98 16.27
C ILE A 14 -2.86 4.97 17.58
N LEU A 15 -3.10 5.99 18.39
CA LEU A 15 -2.70 6.04 19.78
C LEU A 15 -3.93 5.71 20.63
N ILE A 16 -3.82 4.68 21.47
CA ILE A 16 -4.88 4.21 22.34
C ILE A 16 -4.52 4.55 23.78
N ASP A 17 -5.41 5.22 24.47
CA ASP A 17 -5.36 5.44 25.91
C ASP A 17 -6.13 4.35 26.62
N LEU A 18 -5.41 3.47 27.32
CA LEU A 18 -6.00 2.31 28.02
C LEU A 18 -6.69 2.70 29.34
N SER A 19 -6.55 3.95 29.80
CA SER A 19 -7.18 4.40 31.04
C SER A 19 -8.65 4.76 30.88
N ASN A 20 -9.05 5.15 29.67
CA ASN A 20 -10.39 5.62 29.35
C ASN A 20 -10.98 5.00 28.06
N ASP A 21 -10.32 3.99 27.52
CA ASP A 21 -10.69 3.28 26.28
C ASP A 21 -10.87 4.20 25.06
N SER A 22 -10.16 5.35 25.04
CA SER A 22 -10.18 6.26 23.90
C SER A 22 -9.03 6.00 22.94
N TRP A 23 -9.21 6.44 21.71
CA TRP A 23 -8.16 6.38 20.69
C TRP A 23 -8.21 7.58 19.76
N GLN A 24 -7.08 7.87 19.15
CA GLN A 24 -6.98 8.93 18.15
C GLN A 24 -6.08 8.49 16.99
N ASP A 25 -6.41 8.94 15.78
CA ASP A 25 -5.56 8.72 14.60
C ASP A 25 -4.26 9.52 14.75
N MET A 26 -3.16 8.86 14.35
CA MET A 26 -1.85 9.47 14.24
C MET A 26 -1.57 9.76 12.77
N ASN A 27 -1.52 11.03 12.41
CA ASN A 27 -1.21 11.43 11.03
C ASN A 27 0.30 11.35 10.77
N LEU A 28 0.80 10.17 10.44
CA LEU A 28 2.21 9.93 10.10
C LEU A 28 2.41 9.89 8.59
N PRO A 29 3.54 10.40 8.07
CA PRO A 29 3.88 10.35 6.65
C PRO A 29 4.40 8.96 6.23
N VAL A 30 3.85 7.90 6.80
CA VAL A 30 4.19 6.50 6.53
C VAL A 30 2.90 5.82 6.09
N THR A 31 2.84 5.38 4.84
CA THR A 31 1.65 4.78 4.22
C THR A 31 1.79 3.28 3.99
N ASP A 32 3.00 2.77 4.17
CA ASP A 32 3.31 1.35 4.08
C ASP A 32 4.28 0.98 5.20
N THR A 33 3.88 0.06 6.06
CA THR A 33 4.66 -0.34 7.24
C THR A 33 5.18 -1.75 7.06
N ILE A 34 6.48 -1.91 7.20
CA ILE A 34 7.14 -3.21 7.18
C ILE A 34 7.18 -3.79 8.59
N ILE A 35 7.58 -2.99 9.57
CA ILE A 35 7.71 -3.42 10.98
C ILE A 35 7.36 -2.26 11.90
N LEU A 36 6.50 -2.53 12.87
CA LEU A 36 6.37 -1.76 14.12
C LEU A 36 7.02 -2.60 15.22
N ALA A 37 8.01 -2.04 15.92
CA ALA A 37 8.73 -2.79 16.91
C ALA A 37 7.82 -3.17 18.11
N ASP A 38 7.83 -4.43 18.48
CA ASP A 38 7.04 -4.96 19.61
C ASP A 38 7.52 -4.43 20.96
N ASN A 39 8.82 -4.14 21.08
CA ASN A 39 9.42 -3.61 22.29
C ASN A 39 9.67 -2.11 22.15
N PRO A 40 9.18 -1.30 23.11
CA PRO A 40 9.44 0.12 23.08
C PRO A 40 10.91 0.42 23.43
N LEU A 41 11.45 1.50 22.87
CA LEU A 41 12.78 2.02 23.19
C LEU A 41 12.80 2.72 24.57
N SER A 42 11.65 3.26 24.98
CA SER A 42 11.39 3.85 26.30
C SER A 42 9.89 3.84 26.56
N SER A 43 9.45 4.42 27.69
CA SER A 43 8.02 4.58 28.01
C SER A 43 7.22 5.36 26.95
N THR A 44 7.88 6.17 26.11
CA THR A 44 7.23 7.01 25.10
C THR A 44 7.75 6.81 23.69
N LYS A 45 8.78 5.96 23.48
CA LYS A 45 9.44 5.83 22.18
C LYS A 45 9.36 4.40 21.65
N VAL A 46 9.02 4.29 20.37
CA VAL A 46 9.08 3.03 19.61
C VAL A 46 9.87 3.23 18.33
N ALA A 47 10.42 2.14 17.79
CA ALA A 47 11.01 2.12 16.48
C ALA A 47 10.00 1.57 15.44
N LEU A 48 10.06 2.08 14.23
CA LEU A 48 9.30 1.54 13.11
C LEU A 48 10.12 1.57 11.82
N LEU A 49 9.88 0.60 10.95
CA LEU A 49 10.37 0.55 9.59
C LEU A 49 9.19 0.68 8.65
N GLY A 50 9.19 1.68 7.80
CA GLY A 50 8.10 1.92 6.88
C GLY A 50 8.53 2.76 5.69
N SER A 51 7.63 2.93 4.74
CA SER A 51 7.80 3.73 3.53
C SER A 51 6.58 4.60 3.27
N SER A 52 6.68 5.45 2.26
CA SER A 52 5.54 6.22 1.76
C SER A 52 5.47 6.11 0.24
N GLU A 53 4.47 6.74 -0.35
CA GLU A 53 4.31 6.82 -1.80
C GLU A 53 5.47 7.52 -2.51
N THR A 54 6.26 8.28 -1.76
CA THR A 54 7.37 9.09 -2.29
C THR A 54 8.70 8.84 -1.60
N SER A 55 8.76 7.93 -0.63
CA SER A 55 10.00 7.60 0.08
C SER A 55 10.18 6.10 0.21
N PHE A 56 11.42 5.65 0.07
CA PHE A 56 11.81 4.27 0.32
C PHE A 56 11.71 3.92 1.81
N SER A 57 11.84 2.62 2.07
CA SER A 57 11.89 2.10 3.44
C SER A 57 12.87 2.88 4.30
N THR A 58 12.39 3.35 5.42
CA THR A 58 13.10 4.25 6.33
C THR A 58 12.90 3.77 7.76
N VAL A 59 13.97 3.74 8.52
CA VAL A 59 13.92 3.49 9.95
C VAL A 59 13.63 4.79 10.67
N TYR A 60 12.60 4.76 11.49
CA TYR A 60 12.15 5.90 12.29
C TYR A 60 12.15 5.56 13.79
N THR A 61 12.24 6.61 14.60
CA THR A 61 11.74 6.58 15.97
C THR A 61 10.50 7.46 16.07
N LEU A 62 9.48 6.94 16.72
CA LEU A 62 8.25 7.64 17.03
C LEU A 62 8.22 7.93 18.52
N ASP A 63 8.17 9.20 18.90
CA ASP A 63 8.02 9.67 20.26
C ASP A 63 6.62 10.24 20.47
N ILE A 64 5.95 9.81 21.52
CA ILE A 64 4.57 10.18 21.87
C ILE A 64 4.47 10.89 23.23
N ALA A 65 5.56 11.44 23.76
CA ALA A 65 5.57 12.07 25.09
C ALA A 65 4.56 13.24 25.20
N ASP A 66 4.91 14.38 24.61
CA ASP A 66 4.08 15.59 24.66
C ASP A 66 3.36 15.83 23.32
N THR A 67 4.06 15.58 22.24
CA THR A 67 3.55 15.67 20.86
C THR A 67 4.06 14.48 20.07
N VAL A 68 3.24 14.01 19.15
CA VAL A 68 3.66 12.93 18.23
C VAL A 68 4.79 13.42 17.35
N LYS A 69 5.99 12.83 17.50
CA LYS A 69 7.19 13.22 16.79
C LYS A 69 7.84 12.02 16.12
N LEU A 70 7.88 12.06 14.79
CA LEU A 70 8.57 11.08 13.97
C LEU A 70 9.97 11.60 13.60
N ASN A 71 11.01 10.87 13.99
CA ASN A 71 12.39 11.20 13.65
C ASN A 71 12.96 10.13 12.72
N THR A 72 13.51 10.55 11.58
CA THR A 72 14.23 9.67 10.65
C THR A 72 15.59 9.31 11.24
N LEU A 73 15.87 8.01 11.32
CA LEU A 73 17.18 7.50 11.71
C LEU A 73 18.01 7.13 10.47
N LYS A 74 17.41 6.39 9.54
CA LYS A 74 18.11 5.92 8.34
C LYS A 74 17.13 5.68 7.20
N VAL A 75 17.44 6.23 6.05
CA VAL A 75 16.75 5.95 4.78
C VAL A 75 17.48 4.82 4.05
N ALA A 76 16.75 3.88 3.48
CA ALA A 76 17.35 2.74 2.76
C ALA A 76 18.10 3.21 1.50
N SER A 77 17.54 4.17 0.77
CA SER A 77 18.13 4.74 -0.43
C SER A 77 17.58 6.13 -0.70
N GLU A 78 18.37 6.96 -1.35
CA GLU A 78 17.87 8.19 -1.96
C GLU A 78 17.11 7.88 -3.25
N LEU A 79 16.16 8.73 -3.62
CA LEU A 79 15.42 8.58 -4.86
C LEU A 79 16.35 8.80 -6.06
N PRO A 80 16.60 7.81 -6.93
CA PRO A 80 17.56 7.90 -8.01
C PRO A 80 17.02 8.64 -9.25
N MET A 81 15.88 9.35 -9.10
CA MET A 81 15.22 10.05 -10.20
C MET A 81 14.56 11.33 -9.70
N PRO A 82 14.31 12.32 -10.59
CA PRO A 82 13.54 13.50 -10.25
C PRO A 82 12.12 13.16 -9.76
N SER A 83 11.62 13.88 -8.77
CA SER A 83 10.27 13.67 -8.23
C SER A 83 9.16 13.88 -9.27
N SER A 84 9.42 14.64 -10.33
CA SER A 84 8.49 14.82 -11.47
C SER A 84 8.24 13.56 -12.28
N LEU A 85 9.12 12.56 -12.19
CA LEU A 85 8.98 11.24 -12.82
C LEU A 85 8.30 10.22 -11.90
N VAL A 86 8.00 10.58 -10.66
CA VAL A 86 7.39 9.66 -9.70
C VAL A 86 5.88 9.59 -9.92
N SER A 87 5.42 8.45 -10.40
CA SER A 87 4.01 8.11 -10.48
C SER A 87 3.45 7.86 -9.08
N LYS A 88 2.33 8.51 -8.75
CA LYS A 88 1.65 8.31 -7.48
C LYS A 88 0.62 7.20 -7.59
N PRO A 89 0.52 6.34 -6.57
CA PRO A 89 -0.47 5.27 -6.55
C PRO A 89 -1.89 5.82 -6.44
N GLU A 90 -2.79 5.25 -7.21
CA GLU A 90 -4.22 5.48 -7.16
C GLU A 90 -4.92 4.19 -6.72
N HIS A 91 -5.77 4.27 -5.69
CA HIS A 91 -6.60 3.14 -5.31
C HIS A 91 -7.80 3.06 -6.23
N ILE A 92 -7.92 1.96 -6.97
CA ILE A 92 -9.05 1.71 -7.85
C ILE A 92 -9.86 0.51 -7.40
N SER A 93 -11.13 0.49 -7.79
CA SER A 93 -12.04 -0.62 -7.54
C SER A 93 -12.84 -0.89 -8.81
N PHE A 94 -13.04 -2.16 -9.13
CA PHE A 94 -13.75 -2.57 -10.34
C PHE A 94 -14.63 -3.81 -10.05
N PRO A 95 -15.71 -4.02 -10.83
CA PRO A 95 -16.54 -5.18 -10.68
C PRO A 95 -15.77 -6.47 -10.94
N ARG A 96 -16.02 -7.49 -10.15
CA ARG A 96 -15.59 -8.86 -10.47
C ARG A 96 -16.46 -9.40 -11.59
N VAL A 97 -15.92 -10.34 -12.39
CA VAL A 97 -16.63 -10.94 -13.52
C VAL A 97 -17.93 -11.62 -13.06
N HIS A 98 -19.02 -11.35 -13.77
CA HIS A 98 -20.32 -11.97 -13.55
C HIS A 98 -20.27 -13.50 -13.70
N GLY A 99 -21.02 -14.20 -12.86
CA GLY A 99 -21.19 -15.67 -12.94
C GLY A 99 -20.16 -16.48 -12.19
N THR A 100 -19.26 -15.83 -11.45
CA THR A 100 -18.42 -16.52 -10.48
C THR A 100 -19.08 -16.47 -9.10
N SER A 101 -18.74 -17.42 -8.21
CA SER A 101 -19.19 -17.42 -6.81
C SER A 101 -18.70 -16.21 -6.00
N LEU A 102 -18.01 -15.26 -6.63
CA LEU A 102 -17.37 -14.08 -6.06
C LEU A 102 -17.91 -12.79 -6.68
N GLU A 103 -19.23 -12.68 -6.88
CA GLU A 103 -19.84 -11.39 -7.22
C GLU A 103 -19.41 -10.34 -6.21
N GLY A 104 -19.04 -9.15 -6.70
CA GLY A 104 -18.62 -8.05 -5.85
C GLY A 104 -17.61 -7.14 -6.53
N VAL A 105 -16.74 -6.56 -5.73
CA VAL A 105 -15.73 -5.58 -6.16
C VAL A 105 -14.34 -6.17 -5.92
N ALA A 106 -13.46 -6.01 -6.89
CA ALA A 106 -12.02 -6.20 -6.72
C ALA A 106 -11.34 -4.85 -6.53
N HIS A 107 -10.17 -4.88 -5.92
CA HIS A 107 -9.38 -3.69 -5.61
C HIS A 107 -7.99 -3.79 -6.21
N ALA A 108 -7.42 -2.66 -6.58
CA ALA A 108 -6.05 -2.59 -7.07
C ALA A 108 -5.41 -1.24 -6.73
N ILE A 109 -4.09 -1.23 -6.82
CA ILE A 109 -3.29 -0.01 -6.79
C ILE A 109 -2.79 0.24 -8.21
N PHE A 110 -3.18 1.35 -8.79
CA PHE A 110 -2.86 1.76 -10.15
C PHE A 110 -1.80 2.86 -10.14
N TYR A 111 -0.82 2.73 -10.98
CA TYR A 111 0.23 3.71 -11.21
C TYR A 111 0.14 4.18 -12.67
N PRO A 112 -0.35 5.40 -12.95
CA PRO A 112 -0.37 5.96 -14.29
C PRO A 112 1.04 6.20 -14.83
N PRO A 113 1.24 6.25 -16.16
CA PRO A 113 2.47 6.74 -16.74
C PRO A 113 2.80 8.15 -16.25
N GLN A 114 4.06 8.39 -15.90
CA GLN A 114 4.50 9.69 -15.37
C GLN A 114 5.83 10.09 -15.98
N ASN A 115 5.77 11.00 -16.98
CA ASN A 115 6.95 11.61 -17.57
C ASN A 115 6.59 13.01 -18.08
N PRO A 116 7.21 14.09 -17.57
CA PRO A 116 6.88 15.44 -18.00
C PRO A 116 7.33 15.78 -19.43
N ASP A 117 8.33 15.05 -19.96
CA ASP A 117 8.95 15.34 -21.26
C ASP A 117 8.29 14.57 -22.41
N TYR A 118 7.47 13.54 -22.09
CA TYR A 118 6.86 12.67 -23.09
C TYR A 118 5.38 12.46 -22.81
N GLN A 119 4.56 12.64 -23.85
CA GLN A 119 3.13 12.41 -23.80
C GLN A 119 2.73 11.39 -24.87
N PRO A 120 1.79 10.49 -24.60
CA PRO A 120 1.26 9.60 -25.62
C PRO A 120 0.48 10.40 -26.68
N PRO A 121 0.32 9.84 -27.89
CA PRO A 121 -0.62 10.41 -28.87
C PRO A 121 -2.02 10.58 -28.28
N SER A 122 -2.73 11.62 -28.68
CA SER A 122 -4.09 11.89 -28.18
C SER A 122 -5.00 10.67 -28.37
N GLY A 123 -5.65 10.24 -27.29
CA GLY A 123 -6.55 9.08 -27.28
C GLY A 123 -5.86 7.71 -27.23
N ALA A 124 -4.53 7.65 -27.23
CA ALA A 124 -3.82 6.38 -27.04
C ALA A 124 -3.84 5.97 -25.57
N LEU A 125 -4.18 4.69 -25.31
CA LEU A 125 -4.04 4.09 -23.99
C LEU A 125 -2.60 3.60 -23.78
N PRO A 126 -2.03 3.75 -22.59
CA PRO A 126 -0.73 3.21 -22.28
C PRO A 126 -0.75 1.67 -22.25
N PRO A 127 0.34 1.00 -22.63
CA PRO A 127 0.48 -0.41 -22.33
C PRO A 127 0.43 -0.64 -20.81
N LEU A 128 -0.29 -1.69 -20.40
CA LEU A 128 -0.54 -2.00 -18.99
C LEU A 128 0.27 -3.22 -18.54
N ILE A 129 0.98 -3.08 -17.43
CA ILE A 129 1.62 -4.19 -16.71
C ILE A 129 0.72 -4.55 -15.54
N VAL A 130 0.24 -5.80 -15.54
CA VAL A 130 -0.59 -6.34 -14.44
C VAL A 130 0.27 -7.18 -13.52
N CYS A 131 0.27 -6.83 -12.25
CA CYS A 131 1.00 -7.49 -11.19
C CYS A 131 0.04 -8.02 -10.13
N VAL A 132 0.43 -9.13 -9.49
CA VAL A 132 -0.29 -9.74 -8.38
C VAL A 132 0.69 -10.07 -7.26
N HIS A 133 0.26 -9.93 -6.02
CA HIS A 133 1.05 -10.37 -4.89
C HIS A 133 0.86 -11.85 -4.60
N GLY A 134 1.85 -12.46 -3.97
CA GLY A 134 1.76 -13.80 -3.41
C GLY A 134 1.14 -13.79 -2.00
N GLY A 135 1.03 -14.98 -1.44
CA GLY A 135 0.73 -15.03 -0.04
C GLY A 135 -0.42 -15.87 0.47
N PRO A 136 -1.58 -15.99 -0.08
CA PRO A 136 -2.49 -15.07 -0.80
C PRO A 136 -3.18 -14.05 0.12
N THR A 137 -3.20 -14.24 1.46
CA THR A 137 -3.79 -13.31 2.44
C THR A 137 -2.88 -12.13 2.76
N ALA A 138 -2.00 -11.76 1.84
CA ALA A 138 -1.19 -10.54 1.86
C ALA A 138 -1.93 -9.39 1.16
N GLN A 139 -1.23 -8.31 0.91
CA GLN A 139 -1.67 -7.19 0.08
C GLN A 139 -0.47 -6.52 -0.57
N THR A 140 -0.68 -5.86 -1.68
CA THR A 140 0.25 -4.84 -2.17
C THR A 140 -0.18 -3.51 -1.59
N GLY A 141 0.75 -2.82 -0.92
CA GLY A 141 0.57 -1.47 -0.39
C GLY A 141 0.96 -0.38 -1.38
N THR A 142 1.11 0.84 -0.87
CA THR A 142 1.40 2.04 -1.67
C THR A 142 2.83 2.55 -1.49
N GLY A 143 3.72 1.74 -0.92
CA GLY A 143 5.13 2.12 -0.73
C GLY A 143 5.85 2.34 -2.06
N LEU A 144 6.81 3.28 -2.06
CA LEU A 144 7.60 3.59 -3.25
C LEU A 144 8.37 2.35 -3.75
N SER A 145 8.12 1.97 -4.99
CA SER A 145 8.76 0.87 -5.70
C SER A 145 9.56 1.40 -6.89
N ILE A 146 10.86 1.19 -6.91
CA ILE A 146 11.70 1.62 -8.04
C ILE A 146 11.35 0.87 -9.34
N THR A 147 10.89 -0.36 -9.23
CA THR A 147 10.46 -1.15 -10.40
C THR A 147 9.22 -0.54 -11.05
N ASP A 148 8.23 -0.12 -10.26
CA ASP A 148 7.04 0.51 -10.79
C ASP A 148 7.38 1.88 -11.41
N GLN A 149 8.24 2.65 -10.75
CA GLN A 149 8.71 3.94 -11.27
C GLN A 149 9.53 3.79 -12.56
N TYR A 150 10.28 2.69 -12.71
CA TYR A 150 10.99 2.39 -13.94
C TYR A 150 10.04 2.26 -15.13
N TRP A 151 8.94 1.55 -14.96
CA TRP A 151 7.96 1.34 -16.02
C TRP A 151 7.13 2.58 -16.29
N THR A 152 6.63 3.23 -15.24
CA THR A 152 5.75 4.40 -15.39
C THR A 152 6.46 5.59 -16.02
N SER A 153 7.73 5.80 -15.71
CA SER A 153 8.55 6.85 -16.34
C SER A 153 8.83 6.59 -17.84
N ARG A 154 8.54 5.38 -18.33
CA ARG A 154 8.71 4.96 -19.74
C ARG A 154 7.39 4.81 -20.50
N GLY A 155 6.30 5.33 -19.93
CA GLY A 155 5.00 5.37 -20.60
C GLY A 155 4.11 4.15 -20.39
N TYR A 156 4.51 3.21 -19.52
CA TYR A 156 3.66 2.10 -19.10
C TYR A 156 2.78 2.50 -17.93
N ALA A 157 1.57 1.98 -17.89
CA ALA A 157 0.78 1.91 -16.66
C ALA A 157 1.13 0.62 -15.91
N VAL A 158 1.07 0.65 -14.58
CA VAL A 158 1.26 -0.54 -13.75
C VAL A 158 0.05 -0.67 -12.83
N VAL A 159 -0.49 -1.89 -12.71
CA VAL A 159 -1.56 -2.18 -11.76
C VAL A 159 -1.20 -3.38 -10.89
N TRP A 160 -1.29 -3.21 -9.59
CA TRP A 160 -1.15 -4.26 -8.60
C TRP A 160 -2.53 -4.67 -8.09
N VAL A 161 -2.96 -5.86 -8.44
CA VAL A 161 -4.28 -6.36 -8.07
C VAL A 161 -4.26 -6.95 -6.66
N ASN A 162 -5.08 -6.39 -5.79
CA ASN A 162 -5.43 -6.96 -4.49
C ASN A 162 -6.72 -7.77 -4.65
N TYR A 163 -6.57 -9.01 -5.11
CA TYR A 163 -7.67 -9.92 -5.44
C TYR A 163 -8.44 -10.37 -4.19
N GLY A 164 -9.61 -10.99 -4.37
CA GLY A 164 -10.42 -11.55 -3.27
C GLY A 164 -9.61 -12.55 -2.43
N GLY A 165 -9.53 -12.30 -1.13
CA GLY A 165 -8.61 -12.96 -0.21
C GLY A 165 -7.47 -12.07 0.29
N SER A 166 -7.21 -10.94 -0.39
CA SER A 166 -6.20 -9.98 0.08
C SER A 166 -6.59 -9.35 1.42
N SER A 167 -5.60 -9.04 2.25
CA SER A 167 -5.79 -8.23 3.46
C SER A 167 -5.99 -6.74 3.12
N GLY A 168 -6.34 -5.93 4.12
CA GLY A 168 -6.49 -4.47 3.95
C GLY A 168 -7.87 -3.99 3.50
N TYR A 169 -8.79 -4.90 3.17
CA TYR A 169 -10.15 -4.59 2.70
C TYR A 169 -11.24 -5.18 3.61
N GLY A 170 -10.88 -5.55 4.81
CA GLY A 170 -11.78 -6.12 5.81
C GLY A 170 -11.80 -7.65 5.80
N ARG A 171 -12.44 -8.18 6.86
CA ARG A 171 -12.47 -9.63 7.08
C ARG A 171 -13.22 -10.37 5.98
N ALA A 172 -14.39 -9.87 5.58
CA ALA A 172 -15.19 -10.51 4.55
C ALA A 172 -14.43 -10.69 3.24
N TYR A 173 -13.71 -9.62 2.79
CA TYR A 173 -12.91 -9.68 1.58
C TYR A 173 -11.75 -10.68 1.68
N ARG A 174 -11.10 -10.76 2.85
CA ARG A 174 -10.04 -11.75 3.09
C ARG A 174 -10.59 -13.16 3.13
N ASP A 175 -11.76 -13.36 3.72
CA ASP A 175 -12.38 -14.68 3.90
C ASP A 175 -12.99 -15.22 2.60
N ASP A 176 -13.18 -14.41 1.56
CA ASP A 176 -13.63 -14.82 0.21
C ASP A 176 -12.78 -15.95 -0.39
N LEU A 177 -11.53 -16.09 0.03
CA LEU A 177 -10.63 -17.12 -0.48
C LEU A 177 -10.80 -18.47 0.24
N ASN A 178 -11.50 -18.52 1.38
CA ASN A 178 -11.65 -19.74 2.16
C ASN A 178 -12.36 -20.82 1.34
N GLY A 179 -11.70 -21.97 1.15
CA GLY A 179 -12.17 -23.09 0.33
C GLY A 179 -12.15 -22.83 -1.19
N GLN A 180 -11.59 -21.72 -1.66
CA GLN A 180 -11.57 -21.30 -3.07
C GLN A 180 -10.16 -21.21 -3.68
N TRP A 181 -9.16 -21.73 -2.99
CA TRP A 181 -7.76 -21.73 -3.49
C TRP A 181 -7.66 -22.44 -4.84
N GLY A 182 -7.00 -21.77 -5.80
CA GLY A 182 -6.81 -22.29 -7.16
C GLY A 182 -8.07 -22.30 -8.03
N LYS A 183 -9.25 -21.94 -7.49
CA LYS A 183 -10.49 -21.87 -8.26
C LYS A 183 -10.85 -20.47 -8.71
N ASN A 184 -10.52 -19.45 -7.91
CA ASN A 184 -10.98 -18.07 -8.08
C ASN A 184 -9.85 -17.05 -8.27
N SER A 185 -8.59 -17.47 -8.17
CA SER A 185 -7.46 -16.59 -8.43
C SER A 185 -7.16 -16.40 -9.95
N THR A 186 -7.62 -17.34 -10.77
CA THR A 186 -7.37 -17.31 -12.23
C THR A 186 -8.35 -16.42 -13.00
N PRO A 187 -9.66 -16.37 -12.71
CA PRO A 187 -10.60 -15.50 -13.43
C PRO A 187 -10.45 -14.01 -13.15
N LEU A 188 -9.75 -13.64 -12.07
CA LEU A 188 -9.54 -12.23 -11.70
C LEU A 188 -8.45 -11.53 -12.52
N ILE A 189 -7.71 -12.29 -13.33
CA ILE A 189 -6.52 -11.80 -14.04
C ILE A 189 -6.71 -11.83 -15.57
N VAL A 190 -7.76 -12.46 -16.10
CA VAL A 190 -7.83 -12.86 -17.51
C VAL A 190 -8.94 -12.19 -18.33
N ASP A 191 -9.62 -11.14 -17.82
CA ASP A 191 -10.58 -10.35 -18.64
C ASP A 191 -10.21 -8.87 -18.71
#